data_3a4cf268d85195d3a2bafbf72248d4d1
#
_entry.id   3a4cf268d85195d3a2bafbf72248d4d1
#
_cell.length_a   1.000
_cell.length_b   1.000
_cell.length_c   1.000
_cell.angle_alpha   90.00
_cell.angle_beta   90.00
_cell.angle_gamma   90.00
#
_symmetry.space_group_name_H-M   'P 1'
#
loop_
_entity.id
_entity.type
_entity.pdbx_description
1 polymer ?
#
loop_
_entity_poly.entity_id
_entity_poly.type
_entity_poly.pdbx_seq_one_letter_code
_entity_poly.pdbx_strand_id
1 'polypeptide(L)'
;MIDNGMAALLKDGFSARMAREYQDALIREDTSSMFDPAYRSWAHAHGFLAESACAYELTEQNRGDYLSDRDYYRVWPLNGWQRVWINDKLTLKYMLSGTEFDKYMPQYYFYSTAQGLMPLIDSNAKGTMDHFLGVLRERGEFACKPANGECSQGFNKLSYANGAYLIDNREASESDVIAFVENHPNNVFTEFFRSGCGMERISPVVHTLRVLTVNPSGSDPVLASSYLRFATGAGTDDSIANYCPPEGEGICSFNVSFDLDTGEFGGGRLVYGNKIVDAPCLPDTGALAEGTMPHWSELRSMIEGLAERLNLVEYMGFDVCVAQDGPRLIEINSHSGSKYLQLFRPFLADGFLGDYFCGKLAAIEALDGAGLRSRNETVR
;
A
#
# COMPACT_ATOMS: atom_id res chain seq x y z
N MET A 1 -16.29 -28.57 -8.26
CA MET A 1 -16.43 -27.26 -8.94
C MET A 1 -15.15 -26.43 -8.83
N ILE A 2 -14.43 -26.45 -7.70
CA ILE A 2 -13.17 -25.68 -7.49
C ILE A 2 -12.08 -26.06 -8.49
N ASP A 3 -11.94 -27.33 -8.82
CA ASP A 3 -10.90 -27.86 -9.73
C ASP A 3 -11.03 -27.38 -11.19
N ASN A 4 -12.26 -27.21 -11.68
CA ASN A 4 -12.52 -26.77 -13.05
C ASN A 4 -12.25 -25.27 -13.25
N GLY A 5 -12.47 -24.43 -12.22
CA GLY A 5 -12.21 -23.00 -12.27
C GLY A 5 -10.70 -22.71 -12.36
N MET A 6 -9.91 -23.35 -11.49
CA MET A 6 -8.46 -23.22 -11.49
C MET A 6 -7.84 -23.64 -12.81
N ALA A 7 -8.26 -24.78 -13.37
CA ALA A 7 -7.75 -25.28 -14.65
C ALA A 7 -8.04 -24.31 -15.81
N ALA A 8 -9.20 -23.64 -15.79
CA ALA A 8 -9.54 -22.64 -16.79
C ALA A 8 -8.65 -21.39 -16.67
N LEU A 9 -8.40 -20.86 -15.46
CA LEU A 9 -7.50 -19.73 -15.24
C LEU A 9 -6.07 -20.02 -15.68
N LEU A 10 -5.55 -21.21 -15.35
CA LEU A 10 -4.23 -21.63 -15.80
C LEU A 10 -4.13 -21.72 -17.32
N LYS A 11 -5.16 -22.24 -18.00
CA LYS A 11 -5.24 -22.28 -19.45
C LYS A 11 -5.26 -20.88 -20.07
N ASP A 12 -5.87 -19.93 -19.38
CA ASP A 12 -5.91 -18.53 -19.81
C ASP A 12 -4.62 -17.75 -19.50
N GLY A 13 -3.59 -18.42 -18.98
CA GLY A 13 -2.26 -17.87 -18.77
C GLY A 13 -2.04 -17.18 -17.41
N PHE A 14 -2.84 -17.49 -16.41
CA PHE A 14 -2.53 -17.08 -15.04
C PHE A 14 -1.31 -17.85 -14.51
N SER A 15 -0.51 -17.20 -13.66
CA SER A 15 0.39 -17.94 -12.77
C SER A 15 -0.43 -18.67 -11.69
N ALA A 16 0.08 -19.80 -11.19
CA ALA A 16 -0.68 -20.61 -10.22
C ALA A 16 -1.05 -19.84 -8.93
N ARG A 17 -0.16 -18.94 -8.49
CA ARG A 17 -0.41 -18.08 -7.34
C ARG A 17 -1.58 -17.12 -7.62
N MET A 18 -1.52 -16.40 -8.72
CA MET A 18 -2.53 -15.40 -9.06
C MET A 18 -3.89 -16.02 -9.39
N ALA A 19 -3.90 -17.20 -10.02
CA ALA A 19 -5.13 -17.95 -10.26
C ALA A 19 -5.83 -18.31 -8.93
N ARG A 20 -5.05 -18.72 -7.92
CA ARG A 20 -5.57 -19.02 -6.59
C ARG A 20 -6.08 -17.77 -5.89
N GLU A 21 -5.29 -16.68 -5.85
CA GLU A 21 -5.67 -15.43 -5.21
C GLU A 21 -6.96 -14.84 -5.82
N TYR A 22 -7.09 -14.88 -7.15
CA TYR A 22 -8.30 -14.42 -7.84
C TYR A 22 -9.50 -15.32 -7.53
N GLN A 23 -9.32 -16.64 -7.55
CA GLN A 23 -10.37 -17.59 -7.19
C GLN A 23 -10.83 -17.40 -5.74
N ASP A 24 -9.90 -17.22 -4.81
CA ASP A 24 -10.20 -16.97 -3.40
C ASP A 24 -10.96 -15.64 -3.22
N ALA A 25 -10.65 -14.62 -4.01
CA ALA A 25 -11.38 -13.35 -4.01
C ALA A 25 -12.84 -13.53 -4.47
N LEU A 26 -13.07 -14.26 -5.57
CA LEU A 26 -14.42 -14.59 -6.05
C LEU A 26 -15.22 -15.38 -5.00
N ILE A 27 -14.60 -16.38 -4.35
CA ILE A 27 -15.24 -17.19 -3.30
C ILE A 27 -15.62 -16.33 -2.10
N ARG A 28 -14.76 -15.41 -1.67
CA ARG A 28 -15.07 -14.49 -0.57
C ARG A 28 -16.30 -13.63 -0.90
N GLU A 29 -16.38 -13.08 -2.10
CA GLU A 29 -17.55 -12.31 -2.51
C GLU A 29 -18.81 -13.17 -2.64
N ASP A 30 -18.69 -14.41 -3.12
CA ASP A 30 -19.83 -15.34 -3.24
C ASP A 30 -20.43 -15.73 -1.91
N THR A 31 -19.61 -15.74 -0.85
CA THR A 31 -20.06 -16.03 0.53
C THR A 31 -20.52 -14.78 1.28
N SER A 32 -20.30 -13.58 0.72
CA SER A 32 -20.67 -12.30 1.31
C SER A 32 -22.12 -11.92 0.96
N SER A 33 -22.83 -11.37 1.94
CA SER A 33 -24.16 -10.75 1.73
C SER A 33 -24.07 -9.27 1.33
N MET A 34 -22.88 -8.75 1.11
CA MET A 34 -22.63 -7.32 0.89
C MET A 34 -23.23 -6.79 -0.41
N PHE A 35 -23.35 -7.65 -1.42
CA PHE A 35 -23.88 -7.27 -2.73
C PHE A 35 -25.08 -8.10 -3.12
N ASP A 36 -25.99 -7.47 -3.88
CA ASP A 36 -27.06 -8.19 -4.57
C ASP A 36 -26.48 -9.28 -5.48
N PRO A 37 -27.02 -10.52 -5.45
CA PRO A 37 -26.49 -11.62 -6.25
C PRO A 37 -26.47 -11.37 -7.76
N ALA A 38 -27.45 -10.61 -8.30
CA ALA A 38 -27.48 -10.30 -9.73
C ALA A 38 -26.38 -9.30 -10.10
N TYR A 39 -26.16 -8.27 -9.26
CA TYR A 39 -25.07 -7.31 -9.44
C TYR A 39 -23.71 -8.00 -9.38
N ARG A 40 -23.47 -8.84 -8.36
CA ARG A 40 -22.24 -9.61 -8.24
C ARG A 40 -21.98 -10.51 -9.44
N SER A 41 -23.01 -11.25 -9.89
CA SER A 41 -22.90 -12.10 -11.07
C SER A 41 -22.58 -11.32 -12.33
N TRP A 42 -23.16 -10.12 -12.48
CA TRP A 42 -22.84 -9.21 -13.59
C TRP A 42 -21.38 -8.75 -13.54
N ALA A 43 -20.89 -8.31 -12.38
CA ALA A 43 -19.50 -7.88 -12.21
C ALA A 43 -18.52 -9.00 -12.54
N HIS A 44 -18.74 -10.20 -11.96
CA HIS A 44 -17.90 -11.37 -12.20
C HIS A 44 -17.90 -11.80 -13.68
N ALA A 45 -19.05 -11.73 -14.36
CA ALA A 45 -19.14 -12.05 -15.79
C ALA A 45 -18.29 -11.12 -16.68
N HIS A 46 -18.01 -9.90 -16.21
CA HIS A 46 -17.14 -8.92 -16.86
C HIS A 46 -15.71 -8.90 -16.33
N GLY A 47 -15.34 -9.84 -15.44
CA GLY A 47 -14.00 -9.97 -14.89
C GLY A 47 -13.69 -9.06 -13.70
N PHE A 48 -14.68 -8.35 -13.17
CA PHE A 48 -14.50 -7.49 -12.00
C PHE A 48 -14.97 -8.17 -10.72
N LEU A 49 -14.31 -7.89 -9.60
CA LEU A 49 -14.90 -8.11 -8.30
C LEU A 49 -16.04 -7.10 -8.09
N ALA A 50 -17.08 -7.49 -7.37
CA ALA A 50 -18.23 -6.63 -7.14
C ALA A 50 -17.84 -5.35 -6.38
N GLU A 51 -16.89 -5.41 -5.46
CA GLU A 51 -16.39 -4.23 -4.76
C GLU A 51 -15.58 -3.28 -5.66
N SER A 52 -14.84 -3.80 -6.64
CA SER A 52 -14.15 -2.97 -7.64
C SER A 52 -15.15 -2.33 -8.60
N ALA A 53 -16.12 -3.12 -9.08
CA ALA A 53 -17.19 -2.63 -9.94
C ALA A 53 -17.98 -1.49 -9.26
N CYS A 54 -18.26 -1.65 -7.97
CA CYS A 54 -18.92 -0.63 -7.16
C CYS A 54 -18.07 0.63 -6.99
N ALA A 55 -16.79 0.46 -6.66
CA ALA A 55 -15.85 1.58 -6.47
C ALA A 55 -15.65 2.42 -7.74
N TYR A 56 -15.77 1.79 -8.91
CA TYR A 56 -15.67 2.46 -10.21
C TYR A 56 -17.00 2.95 -10.74
N GLU A 57 -18.11 2.68 -10.04
CA GLU A 57 -19.47 2.96 -10.52
C GLU A 57 -19.69 2.39 -11.95
N LEU A 58 -19.28 1.11 -12.15
CA LEU A 58 -19.26 0.48 -13.46
C LEU A 58 -20.64 0.35 -14.07
N THR A 59 -20.70 0.58 -15.37
CA THR A 59 -21.84 0.41 -16.24
C THR A 59 -21.40 -0.27 -17.53
N GLU A 60 -22.35 -0.67 -18.40
CA GLU A 60 -22.04 -1.17 -19.73
C GLU A 60 -21.28 -0.15 -20.60
N GLN A 61 -21.42 1.15 -20.32
CA GLN A 61 -20.83 2.23 -21.10
C GLN A 61 -19.37 2.49 -20.74
N ASN A 62 -19.00 2.38 -19.44
CA ASN A 62 -17.67 2.79 -18.96
C ASN A 62 -16.75 1.62 -18.59
N ARG A 63 -17.26 0.39 -18.47
CA ARG A 63 -16.46 -0.77 -18.04
C ARG A 63 -15.23 -1.05 -18.91
N GLY A 64 -15.27 -0.65 -20.18
CA GLY A 64 -14.15 -0.81 -21.11
C GLY A 64 -12.96 0.11 -20.82
N ASP A 65 -13.14 1.13 -20.00
CA ASP A 65 -12.08 2.08 -19.62
C ASP A 65 -11.24 1.56 -18.44
N TYR A 66 -11.74 0.55 -17.72
CA TYR A 66 -11.08 0.01 -16.53
C TYR A 66 -10.42 -1.34 -16.80
N LEU A 67 -9.20 -1.51 -16.29
CA LEU A 67 -8.57 -2.83 -16.22
C LEU A 67 -9.34 -3.71 -15.23
N SER A 68 -9.88 -4.84 -15.70
CA SER A 68 -10.62 -5.76 -14.85
C SER A 68 -9.73 -6.41 -13.79
N ASP A 69 -10.30 -6.80 -12.63
CA ASP A 69 -9.55 -7.56 -11.61
C ASP A 69 -8.99 -8.85 -12.21
N ARG A 70 -9.77 -9.54 -13.06
CA ARG A 70 -9.31 -10.74 -13.75
C ARG A 70 -8.04 -10.50 -14.56
N ASP A 71 -8.02 -9.44 -15.36
CA ASP A 71 -6.87 -9.12 -16.19
C ASP A 71 -5.70 -8.59 -15.36
N TYR A 72 -5.97 -7.83 -14.30
CA TYR A 72 -4.96 -7.41 -13.34
C TYR A 72 -4.28 -8.61 -12.68
N TYR A 73 -5.02 -9.60 -12.16
CA TYR A 73 -4.43 -10.84 -11.64
C TYR A 73 -3.72 -11.65 -12.72
N ARG A 74 -4.24 -11.66 -13.95
CA ARG A 74 -3.67 -12.40 -15.07
C ARG A 74 -2.30 -11.88 -15.49
N VAL A 75 -2.05 -10.57 -15.49
CA VAL A 75 -0.76 -10.01 -15.93
C VAL A 75 0.40 -10.33 -14.97
N TRP A 76 0.12 -10.62 -13.71
CA TRP A 76 1.18 -10.95 -12.74
C TRP A 76 1.84 -12.32 -12.98
N PRO A 77 3.16 -12.42 -12.66
CA PRO A 77 4.02 -11.40 -12.07
C PRO A 77 4.50 -10.36 -13.07
N LEU A 78 4.45 -9.08 -12.70
CA LEU A 78 5.07 -7.98 -13.46
C LEU A 78 6.53 -7.79 -13.04
N ASN A 79 6.85 -8.03 -11.78
CA ASN A 79 8.18 -7.90 -11.21
C ASN A 79 8.92 -9.24 -11.11
N GLY A 80 10.22 -9.21 -11.36
CA GLY A 80 11.13 -10.33 -11.15
C GLY A 80 11.49 -10.56 -9.67
N TRP A 81 12.60 -11.29 -9.46
CA TRP A 81 13.12 -11.60 -8.13
C TRP A 81 13.48 -10.34 -7.32
N GLN A 82 13.90 -9.30 -8.00
CA GLN A 82 14.35 -8.03 -7.39
C GLN A 82 13.27 -7.31 -6.58
N ARG A 83 12.00 -7.70 -6.72
CA ARG A 83 10.91 -7.22 -5.86
C ARG A 83 11.20 -7.37 -4.36
N VAL A 84 12.06 -8.33 -3.96
CA VAL A 84 12.46 -8.51 -2.56
C VAL A 84 13.18 -7.28 -2.01
N TRP A 85 13.82 -6.49 -2.85
CA TRP A 85 14.54 -5.27 -2.46
C TRP A 85 13.61 -4.25 -1.77
N ILE A 86 12.35 -4.22 -2.17
CA ILE A 86 11.37 -3.24 -1.72
C ILE A 86 10.28 -3.85 -0.82
N ASN A 87 10.00 -5.14 -0.94
CA ASN A 87 8.99 -5.81 -0.09
C ASN A 87 9.49 -6.04 1.34
N ASP A 88 10.81 -6.19 1.52
CA ASP A 88 11.43 -6.32 2.83
C ASP A 88 11.96 -4.96 3.29
N LYS A 89 11.40 -4.42 4.37
CA LYS A 89 11.71 -3.09 4.89
C LYS A 89 13.15 -2.94 5.34
N LEU A 90 13.75 -4.03 5.84
CA LEU A 90 15.16 -4.03 6.22
C LEU A 90 16.05 -3.95 4.98
N THR A 91 15.78 -4.77 3.97
CA THR A 91 16.54 -4.75 2.71
C THR A 91 16.49 -3.35 2.09
N LEU A 92 15.31 -2.75 1.98
CA LEU A 92 15.15 -1.40 1.42
C LEU A 92 15.97 -0.37 2.23
N LYS A 93 15.86 -0.38 3.57
CA LYS A 93 16.61 0.54 4.43
C LYS A 93 18.12 0.40 4.21
N TYR A 94 18.65 -0.83 4.23
CA TYR A 94 20.09 -1.06 4.05
C TYR A 94 20.57 -0.72 2.64
N MET A 95 19.77 -0.89 1.61
CA MET A 95 20.09 -0.49 0.23
C MET A 95 20.14 1.03 0.04
N LEU A 96 19.33 1.77 0.78
CA LEU A 96 19.25 3.23 0.68
C LEU A 96 20.15 3.96 1.68
N SER A 97 20.63 3.26 2.70
CA SER A 97 21.48 3.84 3.74
C SER A 97 22.76 4.43 3.17
N GLY A 98 23.11 5.65 3.59
CA GLY A 98 24.27 6.39 3.09
C GLY A 98 24.13 6.92 1.66
N THR A 99 22.97 6.79 1.02
CA THR A 99 22.65 7.45 -0.24
C THR A 99 21.91 8.77 0.00
N GLU A 100 21.70 9.56 -1.06
CA GLU A 100 20.88 10.77 -1.02
C GLU A 100 19.42 10.54 -0.63
N PHE A 101 18.94 9.29 -0.72
CA PHE A 101 17.57 8.89 -0.37
C PHE A 101 17.41 8.50 1.10
N ASP A 102 18.50 8.26 1.84
CA ASP A 102 18.46 7.86 3.25
C ASP A 102 17.69 8.87 4.12
N LYS A 103 17.83 10.14 3.81
CA LYS A 103 17.13 11.24 4.52
C LYS A 103 15.60 11.16 4.47
N TYR A 104 15.04 10.46 3.49
CA TYR A 104 13.59 10.29 3.34
C TYR A 104 13.07 9.03 4.07
N MET A 105 13.98 8.11 4.43
CA MET A 105 13.64 6.92 5.18
C MET A 105 13.43 7.25 6.67
N PRO A 106 12.53 6.53 7.37
CA PRO A 106 12.54 6.59 8.82
C PRO A 106 13.86 6.12 9.39
N GLN A 107 14.20 6.58 10.56
CA GLN A 107 15.29 5.99 11.35
C GLN A 107 14.86 4.59 11.82
N TYR A 108 15.76 3.60 11.70
CA TYR A 108 15.53 2.21 12.09
C TYR A 108 16.33 1.89 13.34
N TYR A 109 15.64 1.66 14.45
CA TYR A 109 16.27 1.50 15.76
C TYR A 109 16.51 0.05 16.13
N PHE A 110 15.47 -0.80 16.05
CA PHE A 110 15.54 -2.19 16.46
C PHE A 110 14.75 -3.11 15.56
N TYR A 111 15.15 -4.37 15.57
CA TYR A 111 14.44 -5.48 14.96
C TYR A 111 14.26 -6.58 15.98
N SER A 112 13.02 -7.04 16.19
CA SER A 112 12.72 -8.16 17.07
C SER A 112 12.81 -9.48 16.34
N THR A 113 13.43 -10.44 16.95
CA THR A 113 13.54 -11.83 16.47
C THR A 113 13.05 -12.80 17.54
N ALA A 114 12.85 -14.06 17.16
CA ALA A 114 12.53 -15.11 18.14
C ALA A 114 13.65 -15.31 19.21
N GLN A 115 14.87 -14.79 18.95
CA GLN A 115 16.03 -14.89 19.85
C GLN A 115 16.27 -13.60 20.65
N GLY A 116 15.50 -12.54 20.41
CA GLY A 116 15.62 -11.25 21.09
C GLY A 116 15.75 -10.07 20.13
N LEU A 117 16.21 -8.94 20.64
CA LEU A 117 16.34 -7.69 19.91
C LEU A 117 17.70 -7.59 19.20
N MET A 118 17.67 -7.07 17.98
CA MET A 118 18.86 -6.66 17.22
C MET A 118 18.83 -5.15 17.03
N PRO A 119 19.91 -4.41 17.37
CA PRO A 119 20.01 -2.99 17.04
C PRO A 119 20.20 -2.83 15.53
N LEU A 120 19.55 -1.84 14.98
CA LEU A 120 19.62 -1.52 13.54
C LEU A 120 20.54 -0.31 13.29
N ILE A 121 20.71 0.04 12.04
CA ILE A 121 21.71 0.95 11.52
C ILE A 121 21.66 2.37 12.15
N ASP A 122 20.49 2.84 12.53
CA ASP A 122 20.33 4.18 13.14
C ASP A 122 20.34 4.12 14.68
N SER A 123 20.58 2.94 15.26
CA SER A 123 20.68 2.76 16.70
C SER A 123 22.14 2.65 17.12
N ASN A 124 22.55 3.49 18.06
CA ASN A 124 23.84 3.36 18.76
C ASN A 124 23.73 2.48 20.01
N ALA A 125 22.61 1.78 20.19
CA ALA A 125 22.33 0.96 21.35
C ALA A 125 22.78 -0.49 21.19
N LYS A 126 22.78 -1.25 22.29
CA LYS A 126 22.91 -2.71 22.26
C LYS A 126 21.54 -3.34 22.08
N GLY A 127 21.48 -4.57 21.58
CA GLY A 127 20.25 -5.35 21.44
C GLY A 127 19.72 -5.90 22.77
N THR A 128 19.59 -5.07 23.78
CA THR A 128 19.03 -5.42 25.08
C THR A 128 17.75 -4.64 25.34
N MET A 129 16.86 -5.19 26.15
CA MET A 129 15.59 -4.55 26.49
C MET A 129 15.82 -3.21 27.22
N ASP A 130 16.80 -3.12 28.09
CA ASP A 130 17.14 -1.87 28.79
C ASP A 130 17.51 -0.75 27.81
N HIS A 131 18.30 -1.08 26.76
CA HIS A 131 18.64 -0.10 25.73
C HIS A 131 17.45 0.26 24.87
N PHE A 132 16.60 -0.72 24.51
CA PHE A 132 15.35 -0.47 23.79
C PHE A 132 14.47 0.54 24.54
N LEU A 133 14.20 0.30 25.81
CA LEU A 133 13.42 1.18 26.67
C LEU A 133 14.11 2.56 26.83
N GLY A 134 15.42 2.58 26.92
CA GLY A 134 16.21 3.81 26.97
C GLY A 134 16.02 4.67 25.71
N VAL A 135 16.13 4.05 24.53
CA VAL A 135 15.92 4.75 23.25
C VAL A 135 14.46 5.18 23.08
N LEU A 136 13.48 4.35 23.50
CA LEU A 136 12.07 4.74 23.48
C LEU A 136 11.80 5.96 24.38
N ARG A 137 12.41 6.03 25.58
CA ARG A 137 12.30 7.20 26.45
C ARG A 137 12.94 8.45 25.84
N GLU A 138 14.06 8.30 25.14
CA GLU A 138 14.79 9.40 24.49
C GLU A 138 14.04 9.93 23.28
N ARG A 139 13.54 9.04 22.41
CA ARG A 139 12.86 9.40 21.15
C ARG A 139 11.38 9.73 21.35
N GLY A 140 10.79 9.23 22.41
CA GLY A 140 9.38 9.41 22.74
C GLY A 140 8.42 8.47 22.05
N GLU A 141 8.70 8.08 20.80
CA GLU A 141 7.74 7.29 20.01
C GLU A 141 8.46 6.36 19.02
N PHE A 142 7.86 5.17 18.82
CA PHE A 142 8.23 4.24 17.76
C PHE A 142 7.01 3.81 16.96
N ALA A 143 7.18 3.69 15.65
CA ALA A 143 6.32 2.87 14.81
C ALA A 143 6.84 1.42 14.84
N CYS A 144 5.99 0.49 15.22
CA CYS A 144 6.26 -0.94 15.21
C CYS A 144 5.48 -1.59 14.08
N LYS A 145 6.14 -2.32 13.19
CA LYS A 145 5.50 -2.97 12.06
C LYS A 145 6.29 -4.19 11.59
N PRO A 146 5.61 -5.22 11.03
CA PRO A 146 6.32 -6.37 10.47
C PRO A 146 7.30 -5.96 9.38
N ALA A 147 8.49 -6.58 9.37
CA ALA A 147 9.55 -6.26 8.40
C ALA A 147 9.09 -6.49 6.94
N ASN A 148 8.24 -7.49 6.73
CA ASN A 148 7.70 -7.89 5.43
C ASN A 148 6.16 -8.00 5.42
N GLY A 149 5.46 -7.23 6.28
CA GLY A 149 4.00 -7.17 6.34
C GLY A 149 3.41 -6.32 5.21
N GLU A 150 2.17 -6.61 4.86
CA GLU A 150 1.36 -5.91 3.85
C GLU A 150 0.07 -5.35 4.48
N CYS A 151 -0.58 -4.39 3.81
CA CYS A 151 -1.90 -3.85 4.18
C CYS A 151 -2.00 -3.28 5.60
N SER A 152 -0.95 -2.65 6.11
CA SER A 152 -0.89 -2.08 7.48
C SER A 152 -1.17 -3.08 8.61
N GLN A 153 -1.25 -4.37 8.33
CA GLN A 153 -1.47 -5.40 9.35
C GLN A 153 -0.28 -5.46 10.32
N GLY A 154 -0.58 -5.48 11.62
CA GLY A 154 0.42 -5.54 12.68
C GLY A 154 1.16 -4.21 12.91
N PHE A 155 0.64 -3.08 12.42
CA PHE A 155 1.12 -1.76 12.82
C PHE A 155 0.69 -1.48 14.26
N ASN A 156 1.63 -1.02 15.09
CA ASN A 156 1.38 -0.54 16.45
C ASN A 156 2.27 0.69 16.71
N LYS A 157 1.82 1.52 17.65
CA LYS A 157 2.59 2.65 18.17
C LYS A 157 3.04 2.35 19.59
N LEU A 158 4.34 2.44 19.83
CA LEU A 158 4.87 2.48 21.20
C LEU A 158 5.29 3.90 21.53
N SER A 159 4.95 4.36 22.72
CA SER A 159 5.39 5.69 23.14
C SER A 159 5.73 5.78 24.62
N TYR A 160 6.52 6.81 24.95
CA TYR A 160 6.82 7.20 26.33
C TYR A 160 6.57 8.70 26.47
N ALA A 161 5.57 9.05 27.25
CA ALA A 161 5.17 10.44 27.45
C ALA A 161 4.74 10.68 28.92
N ASN A 162 5.08 11.83 29.48
CA ASN A 162 4.70 12.22 30.85
C ASN A 162 5.11 11.19 31.93
N GLY A 163 6.21 10.46 31.71
CA GLY A 163 6.69 9.46 32.66
C GLY A 163 6.01 8.08 32.55
N ALA A 164 5.11 7.87 31.58
CA ALA A 164 4.39 6.63 31.36
C ALA A 164 4.68 6.04 29.98
N TYR A 165 4.70 4.71 29.87
CA TYR A 165 4.69 4.01 28.60
C TYR A 165 3.26 3.88 28.08
N LEU A 166 3.14 3.86 26.75
CA LEU A 166 1.86 3.59 26.08
C LEU A 166 2.08 2.60 24.93
N ILE A 167 1.09 1.75 24.71
CA ILE A 167 0.94 0.89 23.53
C ILE A 167 -0.38 1.30 22.87
N ASP A 168 -0.33 1.75 21.61
CA ASP A 168 -1.49 2.24 20.86
C ASP A 168 -2.28 3.29 21.65
N ASN A 169 -1.55 4.28 22.19
CA ASN A 169 -2.06 5.38 23.01
C ASN A 169 -2.77 4.97 24.32
N ARG A 170 -2.62 3.70 24.75
CA ARG A 170 -3.15 3.21 26.04
C ARG A 170 -2.01 3.01 27.03
N GLU A 171 -2.21 3.45 28.27
CA GLU A 171 -1.22 3.28 29.33
C GLU A 171 -0.80 1.80 29.47
N ALA A 172 0.48 1.59 29.61
CA ALA A 172 1.10 0.29 29.75
C ALA A 172 2.24 0.36 30.78
N SER A 173 2.50 -0.73 31.45
CA SER A 173 3.68 -0.87 32.31
C SER A 173 4.93 -1.15 31.48
N GLU A 174 6.11 -0.98 32.07
CA GLU A 174 7.36 -1.39 31.44
C GLU A 174 7.35 -2.88 31.08
N SER A 175 6.79 -3.73 31.94
CA SER A 175 6.64 -5.18 31.69
C SER A 175 5.71 -5.47 30.52
N ASP A 176 4.67 -4.65 30.29
CA ASP A 176 3.77 -4.82 29.15
C ASP A 176 4.48 -4.49 27.83
N VAL A 177 5.33 -3.44 27.82
CA VAL A 177 6.15 -3.11 26.65
C VAL A 177 7.17 -4.22 26.35
N ILE A 178 7.81 -4.79 27.38
CA ILE A 178 8.72 -5.92 27.22
C ILE A 178 7.99 -7.12 26.63
N ALA A 179 6.85 -7.48 27.21
CA ALA A 179 6.02 -8.58 26.72
C ALA A 179 5.52 -8.34 25.29
N PHE A 180 5.16 -7.09 24.96
CA PHE A 180 4.79 -6.72 23.59
C PHE A 180 5.93 -7.02 22.61
N VAL A 181 7.15 -6.55 22.88
CA VAL A 181 8.29 -6.77 22.01
C VAL A 181 8.61 -8.26 21.84
N GLU A 182 8.56 -9.03 22.92
CA GLU A 182 8.83 -10.47 22.89
C GLU A 182 7.77 -11.25 22.11
N ASN A 183 6.52 -10.82 22.15
CA ASN A 183 5.41 -11.45 21.43
C ASN A 183 5.25 -11.00 19.98
N HIS A 184 6.06 -10.03 19.52
CA HIS A 184 6.05 -9.52 18.15
C HIS A 184 7.40 -9.76 17.46
N PRO A 185 7.83 -11.01 17.23
CA PRO A 185 9.03 -11.30 16.43
C PRO A 185 8.81 -10.88 14.97
N ASN A 186 9.90 -10.62 14.27
CA ASN A 186 9.91 -10.14 12.89
C ASN A 186 9.33 -8.71 12.70
N ASN A 187 9.37 -7.89 13.76
CA ASN A 187 8.98 -6.49 13.68
C ASN A 187 10.18 -5.55 13.70
N VAL A 188 10.06 -4.46 12.93
CA VAL A 188 10.98 -3.31 12.99
C VAL A 188 10.39 -2.22 13.86
N PHE A 189 11.24 -1.58 14.67
CA PHE A 189 10.91 -0.41 15.47
C PHE A 189 11.63 0.78 14.87
N THR A 190 10.86 1.71 14.35
CA THR A 190 11.35 2.84 13.56
C THR A 190 10.85 4.17 14.11
N GLU A 191 11.40 5.25 13.60
CA GLU A 191 10.86 6.59 13.76
C GLU A 191 9.36 6.59 13.44
N PHE A 192 8.59 7.32 14.26
CA PHE A 192 7.17 7.54 14.06
C PHE A 192 6.96 8.87 13.34
N PHE A 193 6.33 8.85 12.18
CA PHE A 193 6.02 10.06 11.41
C PHE A 193 4.74 10.72 11.90
N ARG A 194 4.79 12.03 12.05
CA ARG A 194 3.63 12.87 12.34
C ARG A 194 3.29 13.71 11.13
N SER A 195 2.01 13.87 10.87
CA SER A 195 1.52 14.77 9.83
C SER A 195 2.04 16.20 10.07
N GLY A 196 2.45 16.89 9.01
CA GLY A 196 3.04 18.22 9.13
C GLY A 196 2.96 19.05 7.86
N CYS A 197 3.65 20.20 7.87
CA CYS A 197 3.74 21.14 6.75
C CYS A 197 2.37 21.60 6.22
N GLY A 198 1.34 21.65 7.10
CA GLY A 198 -0.02 22.07 6.75
C GLY A 198 -0.99 20.92 6.47
N MET A 199 -0.51 19.67 6.30
CA MET A 199 -1.38 18.51 6.08
C MET A 199 -2.11 18.09 7.38
N GLU A 200 -1.54 18.41 8.56
CA GLU A 200 -2.12 18.16 9.87
C GLU A 200 -3.47 18.89 10.10
N ARG A 201 -3.74 19.95 9.36
CA ARG A 201 -5.04 20.63 9.37
C ARG A 201 -6.17 19.80 8.78
N ILE A 202 -5.84 18.85 7.88
CA ILE A 202 -6.81 17.93 7.29
C ILE A 202 -6.94 16.71 8.20
N SER A 203 -5.82 16.10 8.57
CA SER A 203 -5.78 14.92 9.45
C SER A 203 -4.55 14.96 10.36
N PRO A 204 -4.70 14.74 11.68
CA PRO A 204 -3.57 14.55 12.60
C PRO A 204 -2.80 13.25 12.30
N VAL A 205 -3.47 12.25 11.72
CA VAL A 205 -2.86 10.99 11.29
C VAL A 205 -2.13 11.22 9.97
N VAL A 206 -0.95 10.63 9.84
CA VAL A 206 -0.15 10.71 8.61
C VAL A 206 -0.97 10.19 7.43
N HIS A 207 -1.07 11.02 6.40
CA HIS A 207 -1.65 10.63 5.11
C HIS A 207 -0.71 9.74 4.32
N THR A 208 -1.23 9.07 3.30
CA THR A 208 -0.41 8.33 2.33
C THR A 208 -0.74 8.80 0.93
N LEU A 209 0.25 9.39 0.25
CA LEU A 209 0.18 9.57 -1.20
C LEU A 209 0.74 8.29 -1.85
N ARG A 210 -0.13 7.53 -2.52
CA ARG A 210 0.25 6.41 -3.38
C ARG A 210 0.58 6.93 -4.76
N VAL A 211 1.81 6.68 -5.22
CA VAL A 211 2.25 6.96 -6.60
C VAL A 211 2.68 5.65 -7.25
N LEU A 212 2.06 5.31 -8.36
CA LEU A 212 2.46 4.20 -9.20
C LEU A 212 3.53 4.65 -10.19
N THR A 213 4.66 3.94 -10.20
CA THR A 213 5.65 4.05 -11.25
C THR A 213 5.73 2.78 -12.07
N VAL A 214 5.92 2.92 -13.38
CA VAL A 214 6.07 1.82 -14.31
C VAL A 214 7.32 2.06 -15.17
N ASN A 215 8.24 1.09 -15.19
CA ASN A 215 9.52 1.17 -15.91
C ASN A 215 9.80 -0.09 -16.72
N PRO A 216 9.09 -0.33 -17.82
CA PRO A 216 9.21 -1.56 -18.58
C PRO A 216 10.54 -1.70 -19.32
N SER A 217 11.23 -0.60 -19.61
CA SER A 217 12.54 -0.58 -20.27
C SER A 217 13.72 -0.71 -19.29
N GLY A 218 13.49 -0.45 -18.00
CA GLY A 218 14.55 -0.32 -17.00
C GLY A 218 15.36 1.00 -17.09
N SER A 219 14.98 1.92 -17.96
CA SER A 219 15.76 3.16 -18.20
C SER A 219 14.93 4.44 -18.17
N ASP A 220 13.60 4.33 -18.18
CA ASP A 220 12.70 5.49 -18.30
C ASP A 220 11.44 5.27 -17.46
N PRO A 221 11.52 5.49 -16.14
CA PRO A 221 10.38 5.32 -15.26
C PRO A 221 9.33 6.40 -15.48
N VAL A 222 8.08 6.00 -15.57
CA VAL A 222 6.92 6.88 -15.72
C VAL A 222 6.11 6.89 -14.43
N LEU A 223 5.80 8.08 -13.89
CA LEU A 223 4.78 8.25 -12.85
C LEU A 223 3.41 8.11 -13.53
N ALA A 224 2.74 6.98 -13.31
CA ALA A 224 1.63 6.58 -14.15
C ALA A 224 0.24 6.82 -13.54
N SER A 225 0.09 6.69 -12.23
CA SER A 225 -1.18 6.92 -11.53
C SER A 225 -0.94 7.26 -10.07
N SER A 226 -1.93 7.86 -9.41
CA SER A 226 -1.83 8.26 -8.01
C SER A 226 -3.19 8.40 -7.34
N TYR A 227 -3.17 8.37 -6.01
CA TYR A 227 -4.25 8.84 -5.15
C TYR A 227 -3.67 9.21 -3.77
N LEU A 228 -4.32 10.14 -3.09
CA LEU A 228 -3.98 10.53 -1.73
C LEU A 228 -5.03 9.99 -0.76
N ARG A 229 -4.59 9.34 0.32
CA ARG A 229 -5.45 8.71 1.34
C ARG A 229 -5.26 9.35 2.70
N PHE A 230 -6.38 9.54 3.39
CA PHE A 230 -6.42 9.92 4.79
C PHE A 230 -7.09 8.83 5.62
N ALA A 231 -6.70 8.68 6.88
CA ALA A 231 -7.34 7.78 7.82
C ALA A 231 -8.78 8.21 8.09
N THR A 232 -9.65 7.23 8.34
CA THR A 232 -11.04 7.43 8.74
C THR A 232 -11.35 6.63 10.00
N GLY A 233 -12.20 7.18 10.88
CA GLY A 233 -12.54 6.57 12.17
C GLY A 233 -11.46 6.72 13.24
N ALA A 234 -10.39 7.46 12.93
CA ALA A 234 -9.28 7.69 13.85
C ALA A 234 -9.56 8.81 14.86
N GLY A 235 -10.39 9.79 14.49
CA GLY A 235 -10.53 11.02 15.28
C GLY A 235 -9.17 11.69 15.47
N THR A 236 -8.65 11.68 16.71
CA THR A 236 -7.31 12.17 17.04
C THR A 236 -6.32 11.05 17.37
N ASP A 237 -6.71 9.79 17.22
CA ASP A 237 -5.87 8.64 17.53
C ASP A 237 -4.89 8.36 16.37
N ASP A 238 -3.64 8.78 16.56
CA ASP A 238 -2.56 8.62 15.59
C ASP A 238 -1.90 7.23 15.61
N SER A 239 -2.36 6.32 16.48
CA SER A 239 -1.95 4.91 16.48
C SER A 239 -2.68 4.06 15.42
N ILE A 240 -3.70 4.62 14.76
CA ILE A 240 -4.50 3.94 13.75
C ILE A 240 -3.84 4.04 12.39
N ALA A 241 -3.79 2.92 11.67
CA ALA A 241 -3.36 2.91 10.27
C ALA A 241 -4.38 3.64 9.38
N ASN A 242 -3.90 4.30 8.32
CA ASN A 242 -4.77 5.05 7.41
C ASN A 242 -5.53 4.17 6.39
N TYR A 243 -5.52 2.87 6.57
CA TYR A 243 -6.25 1.90 5.76
C TYR A 243 -6.87 0.83 6.65
N CYS A 244 -8.18 0.66 6.53
CA CYS A 244 -8.89 -0.47 7.10
C CYS A 244 -9.42 -1.35 5.95
N PRO A 245 -9.14 -2.66 5.93
CA PRO A 245 -9.81 -3.57 5.03
C PRO A 245 -11.33 -3.50 5.23
N PRO A 246 -12.14 -3.68 4.17
CA PRO A 246 -13.58 -3.68 4.31
C PRO A 246 -14.06 -4.83 5.21
N GLU A 247 -14.57 -4.45 6.37
CA GLU A 247 -15.30 -5.35 7.26
C GLU A 247 -16.76 -4.90 7.32
N GLY A 248 -17.62 -5.59 6.53
CA GLY A 248 -19.03 -5.26 6.45
C GLY A 248 -19.32 -3.93 5.73
N GLU A 249 -20.25 -3.14 6.25
CA GLU A 249 -20.72 -1.88 5.63
C GLU A 249 -19.93 -0.64 6.07
N GLY A 250 -18.82 -0.81 6.79
CA GLY A 250 -18.01 0.30 7.29
C GLY A 250 -17.24 1.06 6.21
N ILE A 251 -16.76 2.25 6.55
CA ILE A 251 -15.87 3.04 5.70
C ILE A 251 -14.50 2.35 5.65
N CYS A 252 -14.02 2.06 4.45
CA CYS A 252 -12.71 1.44 4.25
C CYS A 252 -11.60 2.49 4.17
N SER A 253 -11.87 3.60 3.52
CA SER A 253 -10.90 4.67 3.34
C SER A 253 -11.54 5.96 2.83
N PHE A 254 -10.88 7.08 3.06
CA PHE A 254 -11.16 8.36 2.40
C PHE A 254 -10.02 8.68 1.45
N ASN A 255 -10.33 8.78 0.17
CA ASN A 255 -9.35 9.03 -0.88
C ASN A 255 -9.70 10.30 -1.64
N VAL A 256 -8.67 11.03 -2.07
CA VAL A 256 -8.81 12.19 -2.94
C VAL A 256 -7.97 11.99 -4.20
N SER A 257 -8.40 12.58 -5.31
CA SER A 257 -7.60 12.59 -6.53
C SER A 257 -6.32 13.39 -6.31
N PHE A 258 -5.27 13.03 -7.04
CA PHE A 258 -3.99 13.72 -6.98
C PHE A 258 -3.43 13.89 -8.39
N ASP A 259 -3.08 15.11 -8.74
CA ASP A 259 -2.48 15.45 -10.02
C ASP A 259 -0.95 15.37 -9.92
N LEU A 260 -0.35 14.47 -10.70
CA LEU A 260 1.09 14.21 -10.69
C LEU A 260 1.92 15.35 -11.31
N ASP A 261 1.32 16.21 -12.11
CA ASP A 261 2.05 17.33 -12.74
C ASP A 261 2.09 18.56 -11.83
N THR A 262 0.96 18.87 -11.19
CA THR A 262 0.81 20.09 -10.38
C THR A 262 0.97 19.85 -8.88
N GLY A 263 0.73 18.63 -8.41
CA GLY A 263 0.66 18.30 -6.97
C GLY A 263 -0.67 18.74 -6.33
N GLU A 264 -1.66 19.15 -7.13
CA GLU A 264 -2.99 19.49 -6.64
C GLU A 264 -3.77 18.23 -6.25
N PHE A 265 -4.58 18.32 -5.21
CA PHE A 265 -5.44 17.24 -4.75
C PHE A 265 -6.82 17.75 -4.36
N GLY A 266 -7.83 16.90 -4.53
CA GLY A 266 -9.22 17.22 -4.21
C GLY A 266 -10.20 16.14 -4.67
N GLY A 267 -11.52 16.47 -4.69
CA GLY A 267 -12.52 15.52 -5.16
C GLY A 267 -12.59 14.26 -4.29
N GLY A 268 -12.74 14.46 -2.97
CA GLY A 268 -12.71 13.37 -2.00
C GLY A 268 -13.84 12.36 -2.17
N ARG A 269 -13.54 11.09 -1.92
CA ARG A 269 -14.46 9.96 -1.96
C ARG A 269 -14.32 9.07 -0.73
N LEU A 270 -15.44 8.80 -0.07
CA LEU A 270 -15.56 7.76 0.94
C LEU A 270 -15.81 6.43 0.24
N VAL A 271 -14.88 5.51 0.40
CA VAL A 271 -14.98 4.16 -0.13
C VAL A 271 -15.44 3.22 0.99
N TYR A 272 -16.57 2.57 0.77
CA TYR A 272 -17.10 1.49 1.59
C TYR A 272 -16.87 0.16 0.89
N GLY A 273 -17.17 -0.93 1.55
CA GLY A 273 -17.15 -2.23 0.91
C GLY A 273 -18.11 -2.34 -0.28
N ASN A 274 -19.29 -1.73 -0.17
CA ASN A 274 -20.40 -1.90 -1.13
C ASN A 274 -20.97 -0.59 -1.70
N LYS A 275 -20.33 0.53 -1.48
CA LYS A 275 -20.72 1.83 -2.06
C LYS A 275 -19.57 2.81 -2.07
N ILE A 276 -19.71 3.84 -2.86
CA ILE A 276 -18.86 5.02 -2.86
C ILE A 276 -19.71 6.27 -2.67
N VAL A 277 -19.14 7.27 -1.98
CA VAL A 277 -19.84 8.53 -1.72
C VAL A 277 -18.86 9.68 -1.91
N ASP A 278 -19.22 10.62 -2.77
CA ASP A 278 -18.45 11.85 -2.91
C ASP A 278 -18.52 12.66 -1.61
N ALA A 279 -17.38 13.06 -1.11
CA ALA A 279 -17.26 13.81 0.14
C ALA A 279 -16.07 14.77 0.06
N PRO A 280 -16.28 16.09 0.02
CA PRO A 280 -15.17 17.04 -0.07
C PRO A 280 -14.38 17.16 1.23
N CYS A 281 -14.97 16.77 2.36
CA CYS A 281 -14.38 16.91 3.68
C CYS A 281 -14.08 15.55 4.30
N LEU A 282 -12.97 15.46 5.03
CA LEU A 282 -12.67 14.29 5.87
C LEU A 282 -13.70 14.19 6.99
N PRO A 283 -14.41 13.06 7.16
CA PRO A 283 -15.48 12.94 8.15
C PRO A 283 -15.03 13.20 9.59
N ASP A 284 -13.83 12.75 9.96
CA ASP A 284 -13.32 12.80 11.32
C ASP A 284 -13.06 14.23 11.82
N THR A 285 -12.63 15.10 10.93
CA THR A 285 -12.24 16.48 11.27
C THR A 285 -13.18 17.52 10.69
N GLY A 286 -13.99 17.17 9.69
CA GLY A 286 -14.78 18.12 8.91
C GLY A 286 -13.92 19.02 8.00
N ALA A 287 -12.61 18.78 7.94
CA ALA A 287 -11.70 19.60 7.15
C ALA A 287 -11.87 19.31 5.66
N LEU A 288 -11.84 20.37 4.86
CA LEU A 288 -11.84 20.29 3.40
C LEU A 288 -10.52 19.64 2.94
N ALA A 289 -10.63 18.56 2.18
CA ALA A 289 -9.49 17.78 1.71
C ALA A 289 -9.13 18.15 0.27
N GLU A 290 -8.68 19.39 0.09
CA GLU A 290 -8.20 19.92 -1.19
C GLU A 290 -7.03 20.88 -0.98
N GLY A 291 -6.23 21.06 -2.01
CA GLY A 291 -5.09 21.98 -2.03
C GLY A 291 -3.95 21.49 -2.92
N THR A 292 -2.76 22.01 -2.65
CA THR A 292 -1.51 21.57 -3.29
C THR A 292 -0.63 20.88 -2.24
N MET A 293 -0.08 19.73 -2.58
CA MET A 293 0.81 18.96 -1.70
C MET A 293 2.07 19.78 -1.38
N PRO A 294 2.34 20.08 -0.11
CA PRO A 294 3.60 20.71 0.27
C PRO A 294 4.78 19.88 -0.20
N HIS A 295 5.86 20.52 -0.60
CA HIS A 295 7.08 19.85 -1.06
C HIS A 295 6.89 18.87 -2.23
N TRP A 296 5.86 19.04 -3.06
CA TRP A 296 5.57 18.09 -4.16
C TRP A 296 6.76 17.92 -5.11
N SER A 297 7.41 19.01 -5.48
CA SER A 297 8.60 18.94 -6.37
C SER A 297 9.71 18.05 -5.79
N GLU A 298 9.95 18.11 -4.48
CA GLU A 298 10.96 17.27 -3.83
C GLU A 298 10.50 15.81 -3.74
N LEU A 299 9.21 15.57 -3.37
CA LEU A 299 8.62 14.23 -3.37
C LEU A 299 8.70 13.58 -4.75
N ARG A 300 8.33 14.32 -5.79
CA ARG A 300 8.39 13.87 -7.18
C ARG A 300 9.82 13.48 -7.57
N SER A 301 10.80 14.36 -7.31
CA SER A 301 12.21 14.06 -7.61
C SER A 301 12.75 12.85 -6.83
N MET A 302 12.33 12.68 -5.58
CA MET A 302 12.66 11.49 -4.78
C MET A 302 12.10 10.22 -5.42
N ILE A 303 10.83 10.21 -5.83
CA ILE A 303 10.18 9.04 -6.43
C ILE A 303 10.83 8.70 -7.78
N GLU A 304 11.05 9.69 -8.64
CA GLU A 304 11.72 9.52 -9.94
C GLU A 304 13.12 8.93 -9.76
N GLY A 305 13.95 9.52 -8.88
CA GLY A 305 15.30 9.05 -8.63
C GLY A 305 15.35 7.64 -7.98
N LEU A 306 14.39 7.32 -7.10
CA LEU A 306 14.26 5.95 -6.56
C LEU A 306 13.83 4.95 -7.64
N ALA A 307 12.92 5.32 -8.53
CA ALA A 307 12.47 4.47 -9.62
C ALA A 307 13.60 4.21 -10.65
N GLU A 308 14.45 5.20 -10.91
CA GLU A 308 15.66 5.04 -11.72
C GLU A 308 16.68 4.11 -11.03
N ARG A 309 16.91 4.30 -9.73
CA ARG A 309 17.85 3.47 -8.95
C ARG A 309 17.41 2.02 -8.84
N LEU A 310 16.10 1.78 -8.71
CA LEU A 310 15.48 0.45 -8.58
C LEU A 310 15.03 -0.11 -9.95
N ASN A 311 15.73 0.21 -10.99
CA ASN A 311 15.37 0.01 -12.40
C ASN A 311 15.11 -1.45 -12.82
N LEU A 312 15.46 -2.45 -11.99
CA LEU A 312 15.14 -3.86 -12.20
C LEU A 312 13.77 -4.25 -11.63
N VAL A 313 13.04 -3.30 -11.03
CA VAL A 313 11.66 -3.48 -10.56
C VAL A 313 10.75 -2.66 -11.46
N GLU A 314 9.98 -3.35 -12.29
CA GLU A 314 9.21 -2.73 -13.36
C GLU A 314 7.98 -1.94 -12.88
N TYR A 315 7.29 -2.46 -11.84
CA TYR A 315 6.03 -1.92 -11.34
C TYR A 315 6.15 -1.67 -9.84
N MET A 316 6.06 -0.43 -9.43
CA MET A 316 6.25 -0.02 -8.03
C MET A 316 5.18 0.96 -7.59
N GLY A 317 4.56 0.69 -6.43
CA GLY A 317 3.70 1.66 -5.75
C GLY A 317 4.42 2.28 -4.57
N PHE A 318 4.76 3.54 -4.68
CA PHE A 318 5.37 4.32 -3.60
C PHE A 318 4.32 4.82 -2.64
N ASP A 319 4.50 4.58 -1.35
CA ASP A 319 3.76 5.22 -0.27
C ASP A 319 4.64 6.30 0.35
N VAL A 320 4.26 7.54 0.13
CA VAL A 320 4.98 8.71 0.63
C VAL A 320 4.06 9.64 1.41
N CYS A 321 4.65 10.46 2.26
CA CYS A 321 3.92 11.47 3.01
C CYS A 321 4.75 12.75 3.17
N VAL A 322 4.10 13.81 3.65
CA VAL A 322 4.76 14.98 4.18
C VAL A 322 4.61 14.97 5.70
N ALA A 323 5.70 14.71 6.38
CA ALA A 323 5.81 14.73 7.82
C ALA A 323 6.16 16.15 8.34
N GLN A 324 6.30 16.31 9.66
CA GLN A 324 6.63 17.59 10.28
C GLN A 324 7.95 18.19 9.77
N ASP A 325 8.89 17.35 9.43
CA ASP A 325 10.23 17.71 8.95
C ASP A 325 10.41 17.57 7.42
N GLY A 326 9.32 17.39 6.69
CA GLY A 326 9.28 17.36 5.22
C GLY A 326 8.91 16.02 4.60
N PRO A 327 9.32 15.78 3.35
CA PRO A 327 9.03 14.57 2.60
C PRO A 327 9.56 13.30 3.24
N ARG A 328 8.75 12.23 3.27
CA ARG A 328 9.12 10.93 3.82
C ARG A 328 8.64 9.78 2.95
N LEU A 329 9.46 8.74 2.86
CA LEU A 329 9.12 7.46 2.24
C LEU A 329 8.61 6.50 3.32
N ILE A 330 7.36 6.06 3.22
CA ILE A 330 6.76 5.10 4.15
C ILE A 330 7.15 3.67 3.75
N GLU A 331 6.89 3.32 2.48
CA GLU A 331 7.22 2.02 1.89
C GLU A 331 7.15 2.05 0.36
N ILE A 332 7.66 0.99 -0.28
CA ILE A 332 7.48 0.75 -1.71
C ILE A 332 6.88 -0.64 -1.87
N ASN A 333 5.79 -0.72 -2.63
CA ASN A 333 5.03 -1.95 -2.86
C ASN A 333 5.32 -2.51 -4.26
N SER A 334 5.75 -3.76 -4.35
CA SER A 334 6.00 -4.42 -5.64
C SER A 334 4.75 -5.01 -6.29
N HIS A 335 3.63 -5.03 -5.56
CA HIS A 335 2.33 -5.53 -6.03
C HIS A 335 1.24 -4.53 -5.59
N SER A 336 1.31 -3.32 -6.12
CA SER A 336 0.35 -2.27 -5.80
C SER A 336 -0.99 -2.57 -6.47
N GLY A 337 -2.04 -2.76 -5.67
CA GLY A 337 -3.38 -3.08 -6.16
C GLY A 337 -3.96 -1.99 -7.09
N SER A 338 -4.74 -2.40 -8.08
CA SER A 338 -5.31 -1.50 -9.09
C SER A 338 -6.54 -0.72 -8.61
N LYS A 339 -7.31 -1.24 -7.65
CA LYS A 339 -8.62 -0.69 -7.24
C LYS A 339 -8.58 0.81 -6.92
N TYR A 340 -7.74 1.22 -6.00
CA TYR A 340 -7.66 2.63 -5.61
C TYR A 340 -6.92 3.51 -6.63
N LEU A 341 -5.97 2.94 -7.36
CA LEU A 341 -5.27 3.65 -8.44
C LEU A 341 -6.19 3.97 -9.63
N GLN A 342 -7.22 3.16 -9.86
CA GLN A 342 -8.23 3.40 -10.90
C GLN A 342 -9.44 4.21 -10.43
N LEU A 343 -9.53 4.53 -9.12
CA LEU A 343 -10.69 5.20 -8.55
C LEU A 343 -11.00 6.56 -9.20
N PHE A 344 -9.95 7.29 -9.59
CA PHE A 344 -10.06 8.62 -10.22
C PHE A 344 -9.63 8.63 -11.67
N ARG A 345 -8.84 7.66 -12.12
CA ARG A 345 -8.29 7.58 -13.47
C ARG A 345 -8.27 6.13 -13.96
N PRO A 346 -9.23 5.73 -14.80
CA PRO A 346 -9.27 4.40 -15.37
C PRO A 346 -8.00 4.07 -16.16
N PHE A 347 -7.44 2.90 -15.96
CA PHE A 347 -6.16 2.52 -16.57
C PHE A 347 -6.20 2.38 -18.08
N LEU A 348 -7.30 1.84 -18.62
CA LEU A 348 -7.42 1.59 -20.06
C LEU A 348 -7.85 2.84 -20.85
N ALA A 349 -8.38 3.85 -20.18
CA ALA A 349 -8.63 5.18 -20.77
C ALA A 349 -7.34 6.03 -20.81
N ASP A 350 -6.31 5.66 -20.07
CA ASP A 350 -4.98 6.30 -20.08
C ASP A 350 -4.12 5.73 -21.20
N GLY A 351 -3.56 6.57 -22.05
CA GLY A 351 -2.75 6.13 -23.19
C GLY A 351 -1.57 5.25 -22.78
N PHE A 352 -0.79 5.67 -21.77
CA PHE A 352 0.39 4.92 -21.33
C PHE A 352 0.02 3.62 -20.60
N LEU A 353 -0.86 3.68 -19.59
CA LEU A 353 -1.25 2.48 -18.83
C LEU A 353 -2.09 1.54 -19.68
N GLY A 354 -2.96 2.07 -20.56
CA GLY A 354 -3.72 1.26 -21.50
C GLY A 354 -2.80 0.45 -22.41
N ASP A 355 -1.82 1.11 -23.05
CA ASP A 355 -0.85 0.45 -23.93
C ASP A 355 0.01 -0.57 -23.14
N TYR A 356 0.42 -0.21 -21.92
CA TYR A 356 1.20 -1.11 -21.06
C TYR A 356 0.43 -2.40 -20.73
N PHE A 357 -0.77 -2.31 -20.20
CA PHE A 357 -1.53 -3.49 -19.79
C PHE A 357 -2.03 -4.29 -20.99
N CYS A 358 -2.51 -3.64 -22.05
CA CYS A 358 -2.87 -4.32 -23.30
C CYS A 358 -1.68 -5.07 -23.90
N GLY A 359 -0.49 -4.47 -23.88
CA GLY A 359 0.74 -5.13 -24.34
C GLY A 359 1.11 -6.36 -23.51
N LYS A 360 0.97 -6.29 -22.16
CA LYS A 360 1.20 -7.45 -21.28
C LYS A 360 0.19 -8.57 -21.52
N LEU A 361 -1.09 -8.25 -21.69
CA LEU A 361 -2.12 -9.23 -21.99
C LEU A 361 -1.89 -9.89 -23.35
N ALA A 362 -1.60 -9.10 -24.38
CA ALA A 362 -1.28 -9.63 -25.72
C ALA A 362 -0.04 -10.56 -25.71
N ALA A 363 0.98 -10.22 -24.92
CA ALA A 363 2.16 -11.08 -24.74
C ALA A 363 1.79 -12.44 -24.12
N ILE A 364 0.83 -12.45 -23.15
CA ILE A 364 0.35 -13.70 -22.55
C ILE A 364 -0.45 -14.52 -23.57
N GLU A 365 -1.28 -13.89 -24.37
CA GLU A 365 -2.09 -14.54 -25.42
C GLU A 365 -1.22 -15.16 -26.54
N ALA A 366 -0.05 -14.58 -26.78
CA ALA A 366 0.90 -15.08 -27.76
C ALA A 366 1.76 -16.27 -27.26
N LEU A 367 1.64 -16.68 -25.98
CA LEU A 367 2.41 -17.79 -25.42
C LEU A 367 1.99 -19.11 -26.05
N ASP A 368 2.98 -19.91 -26.45
CA ASP A 368 2.76 -21.31 -26.79
C ASP A 368 2.55 -22.19 -25.55
N GLY A 369 2.27 -23.47 -25.75
CA GLY A 369 2.04 -24.40 -24.65
C GLY A 369 3.22 -24.58 -23.70
N ALA A 370 4.47 -24.35 -24.15
CA ALA A 370 5.64 -24.37 -23.27
C ALA A 370 5.74 -23.09 -22.42
N GLY A 371 5.52 -21.95 -23.04
CA GLY A 371 5.43 -20.66 -22.36
C GLY A 371 4.32 -20.60 -21.29
N LEU A 372 3.13 -21.12 -21.61
CA LEU A 372 2.02 -21.24 -20.66
C LEU A 372 2.40 -22.12 -19.47
N ARG A 373 3.01 -23.29 -19.68
CA ARG A 373 3.47 -24.15 -18.57
C ARG A 373 4.48 -23.45 -17.67
N SER A 374 5.49 -22.82 -18.27
CA SER A 374 6.51 -22.06 -17.53
C SER A 374 5.88 -20.95 -16.69
N ARG A 375 4.93 -20.24 -17.27
CA ARG A 375 4.19 -19.18 -16.56
C ARG A 375 3.33 -19.73 -15.42
N ASN A 376 2.61 -20.83 -15.65
CA ASN A 376 1.77 -21.46 -14.63
C ASN A 376 2.59 -21.93 -13.42
N GLU A 377 3.83 -22.39 -13.65
CA GLU A 377 4.75 -22.85 -12.59
C GLU A 377 5.43 -21.68 -11.84
N THR A 378 5.24 -20.44 -12.28
CA THR A 378 5.82 -19.27 -11.62
C THR A 378 5.15 -19.08 -10.27
N VAL A 379 5.91 -19.26 -9.19
CA VAL A 379 5.45 -19.20 -7.79
C VAL A 379 5.64 -17.81 -7.17
N ARG A 380 6.00 -16.82 -7.96
CA ARG A 380 6.46 -15.51 -7.49
C ARG A 380 5.49 -14.41 -7.80
#